data_452ae073f39cb04c12b073d0096e5d33
#
_entry.id   452ae073f39cb04c12b073d0096e5d33
#
_cell.length_a   1.000
_cell.length_b   1.000
_cell.length_c   1.000
_cell.angle_alpha   90.00
_cell.angle_beta   90.00
_cell.angle_gamma   90.00
#
_symmetry.space_group_name_H-M   'P 1'
#
loop_
_entity.id
_entity.type
_entity.pdbx_description
1 polymer ?
#
loop_
_entity_poly.entity_id
_entity_poly.type
_entity_poly.pdbx_seq_one_letter_code
_entity_poly.pdbx_strand_id
1 'polypeptide(L)'
;MNNIYSVIGLGKLGACMGAAIASKGYKVFGVDVNQKSIDMINKGLAPIEETNLAETIKNNTERFTATLNYERAIQESDVTFVIVPTPSSPDGSFSTLYVKKCFESIGRALKNKDRYHLVVLTSTVLPGATRFDLLPVLELESGKVCGKDFGLCYSPEFIALGSVINDFLNPDFNLIGQFDLKSGDILEECYIKLMNNNPPVKRMSIENAELTKVALNTYVTAKITFANMLAEISSHVYGADIDIITDALGCDKRVGREYLTGGLGYGGTCFPRDNVAFSFISDVVGCNSDIARTTDRLNNELTFVIGNKILNMLKKDAVIGVLGLSFKPNSNVIEESQSIKLVEYFNSKNFKIIGYDPLANSIVRTTLKDKILIVNSVKECISNADVVIIATPDPGFLDIETSDFLNKEIIVYDCWRILRKKLENVPNIKYIPFGIEPGSDYARNRLRNLWNRK
;
A
#
# COMPACT_ATOMS: atom_id res chain seq x y z
N MET A 1 -4.95 34.46 -1.14
CA MET A 1 -4.03 34.44 -2.31
C MET A 1 -4.44 33.27 -3.20
N ASN A 2 -4.49 33.45 -4.51
CA ASN A 2 -4.64 32.32 -5.40
C ASN A 2 -3.28 31.62 -5.50
N ASN A 3 -3.03 30.63 -4.65
CA ASN A 3 -1.78 29.90 -4.67
C ASN A 3 -1.64 29.14 -6.00
N ILE A 4 -0.45 29.19 -6.59
CA ILE A 4 -0.06 28.36 -7.72
C ILE A 4 0.84 27.25 -7.17
N TYR A 5 0.57 26.03 -7.55
CA TYR A 5 1.27 24.87 -7.04
C TYR A 5 2.21 24.28 -8.07
N SER A 6 3.27 23.63 -7.64
CA SER A 6 4.02 22.69 -8.45
C SER A 6 4.14 21.33 -7.77
N VAL A 7 4.17 20.27 -8.57
CA VAL A 7 4.33 18.89 -8.12
C VAL A 7 5.50 18.28 -8.88
N ILE A 8 6.53 17.85 -8.16
CA ILE A 8 7.73 17.23 -8.73
C ILE A 8 7.69 15.74 -8.54
N GLY A 9 7.76 15.00 -9.64
CA GLY A 9 7.49 13.57 -9.73
C GLY A 9 6.04 13.32 -10.12
N LEU A 10 5.81 12.90 -11.38
CA LEU A 10 4.46 12.62 -11.93
C LEU A 10 4.21 11.11 -12.04
N GLY A 11 4.67 10.36 -11.04
CA GLY A 11 4.34 8.96 -10.85
C GLY A 11 2.93 8.76 -10.27
N LYS A 12 2.68 7.57 -9.67
CA LYS A 12 1.35 7.15 -9.17
C LYS A 12 0.69 8.17 -8.21
N LEU A 13 1.46 8.77 -7.32
CA LEU A 13 0.93 9.77 -6.37
C LEU A 13 0.94 11.17 -6.95
N GLY A 14 2.06 11.61 -7.56
CA GLY A 14 2.21 13.00 -7.96
C GLY A 14 1.32 13.41 -9.13
N ALA A 15 1.07 12.54 -10.12
CA ALA A 15 0.13 12.84 -11.19
C ALA A 15 -1.30 13.00 -10.63
N CYS A 16 -1.69 12.13 -9.69
CA CYS A 16 -2.99 12.20 -9.03
C CYS A 16 -3.13 13.45 -8.14
N MET A 17 -2.10 13.78 -7.36
CA MET A 17 -2.08 15.01 -6.54
C MET A 17 -2.18 16.25 -7.42
N GLY A 18 -1.40 16.33 -8.51
CA GLY A 18 -1.47 17.45 -9.45
C GLY A 18 -2.86 17.61 -10.07
N ALA A 19 -3.47 16.51 -10.49
CA ALA A 19 -4.82 16.49 -11.02
C ALA A 19 -5.88 16.88 -9.97
N ALA A 20 -5.75 16.38 -8.74
CA ALA A 20 -6.64 16.70 -7.62
C ALA A 20 -6.56 18.21 -7.27
N ILE A 21 -5.37 18.78 -7.18
CA ILE A 21 -5.19 20.23 -6.94
C ILE A 21 -5.81 21.04 -8.09
N ALA A 22 -5.61 20.62 -9.34
CA ALA A 22 -6.19 21.30 -10.51
C ALA A 22 -7.72 21.24 -10.51
N SER A 23 -8.32 20.13 -10.06
CA SER A 23 -9.78 19.97 -9.94
C SER A 23 -10.40 20.91 -8.92
N LYS A 24 -9.61 21.40 -7.93
CA LYS A 24 -10.02 22.44 -6.97
C LYS A 24 -9.91 23.86 -7.54
N GLY A 25 -9.57 23.99 -8.85
CA GLY A 25 -9.53 25.28 -9.55
C GLY A 25 -8.16 25.97 -9.50
N TYR A 26 -7.12 25.35 -8.95
CA TYR A 26 -5.79 25.93 -8.85
C TYR A 26 -4.92 25.60 -10.06
N LYS A 27 -4.00 26.51 -10.41
CA LYS A 27 -2.96 26.26 -11.43
C LYS A 27 -1.86 25.36 -10.87
N VAL A 28 -1.47 24.33 -11.62
CA VAL A 28 -0.47 23.33 -11.24
C VAL A 28 0.56 23.16 -12.32
N PHE A 29 1.83 23.21 -11.96
CA PHE A 29 2.95 22.80 -12.78
C PHE A 29 3.44 21.43 -12.33
N GLY A 30 3.26 20.41 -13.17
CA GLY A 30 3.87 19.11 -12.96
C GLY A 30 5.30 19.09 -13.50
N VAL A 31 6.26 18.55 -12.76
CA VAL A 31 7.64 18.37 -13.24
C VAL A 31 8.02 16.91 -13.14
N ASP A 32 8.51 16.34 -14.24
CA ASP A 32 9.02 14.97 -14.27
C ASP A 32 10.19 14.85 -15.25
N VAL A 33 11.00 13.81 -15.10
CA VAL A 33 12.07 13.47 -16.03
C VAL A 33 11.57 12.65 -17.23
N ASN A 34 10.37 12.10 -17.15
CA ASN A 34 9.76 11.26 -18.18
C ASN A 34 8.97 12.11 -19.19
N GLN A 35 9.55 12.37 -20.35
CA GLN A 35 8.91 13.15 -21.42
C GLN A 35 7.55 12.57 -21.84
N LYS A 36 7.40 11.23 -21.85
CA LYS A 36 6.13 10.60 -22.23
C LYS A 36 4.99 10.97 -21.26
N SER A 37 5.26 10.97 -19.95
CA SER A 37 4.28 11.38 -18.93
C SER A 37 3.88 12.85 -19.11
N ILE A 38 4.86 13.71 -19.38
CA ILE A 38 4.64 15.14 -19.65
C ILE A 38 3.74 15.33 -20.87
N ASP A 39 4.07 14.67 -21.97
CA ASP A 39 3.32 14.78 -23.22
C ASP A 39 1.86 14.27 -23.06
N MET A 40 1.66 13.20 -22.31
CA MET A 40 0.34 12.66 -22.02
C MET A 40 -0.51 13.65 -21.22
N ILE A 41 0.02 14.17 -20.10
CA ILE A 41 -0.71 15.15 -19.27
C ILE A 41 -1.07 16.39 -20.07
N ASN A 42 -0.13 16.95 -20.84
CA ASN A 42 -0.38 18.12 -21.67
C ASN A 42 -1.41 17.89 -22.81
N LYS A 43 -1.64 16.63 -23.18
CA LYS A 43 -2.70 16.22 -24.12
C LYS A 43 -4.02 15.88 -23.42
N GLY A 44 -4.13 16.05 -22.11
CA GLY A 44 -5.31 15.67 -21.32
C GLY A 44 -5.45 14.17 -21.08
N LEU A 45 -4.34 13.41 -21.14
CA LEU A 45 -4.30 11.97 -20.99
C LEU A 45 -3.60 11.58 -19.68
N ALA A 46 -4.07 10.52 -19.02
CA ALA A 46 -3.44 9.99 -17.83
C ALA A 46 -2.12 9.24 -18.17
N PRO A 47 -0.99 9.54 -17.51
CA PRO A 47 0.27 8.85 -17.72
C PRO A 47 0.34 7.47 -17.08
N ILE A 48 -0.59 7.19 -16.17
CA ILE A 48 -0.71 5.93 -15.41
C ILE A 48 -2.18 5.57 -15.26
N GLU A 49 -2.44 4.32 -14.91
CA GLU A 49 -3.79 3.84 -14.59
C GLU A 49 -4.08 4.06 -13.08
N GLU A 50 -5.08 4.89 -12.79
CA GLU A 50 -5.59 5.14 -11.43
C GLU A 50 -7.03 5.64 -11.52
N THR A 51 -7.83 5.31 -10.51
CA THR A 51 -9.26 5.65 -10.46
C THR A 51 -9.49 7.16 -10.65
N ASN A 52 -10.36 7.53 -11.54
CA ASN A 52 -10.75 8.90 -11.89
C ASN A 52 -9.62 9.81 -12.46
N LEU A 53 -8.37 9.34 -12.58
CA LEU A 53 -7.26 10.19 -13.01
C LEU A 53 -7.44 10.69 -14.43
N ALA A 54 -7.82 9.82 -15.38
CA ALA A 54 -7.97 10.19 -16.78
C ALA A 54 -9.05 11.27 -16.99
N GLU A 55 -10.18 11.13 -16.32
CA GLU A 55 -11.26 12.12 -16.37
C GLU A 55 -10.85 13.44 -15.71
N THR A 56 -10.19 13.35 -14.52
CA THR A 56 -9.76 14.54 -13.79
C THR A 56 -8.74 15.35 -14.59
N ILE A 57 -7.74 14.72 -15.23
CA ILE A 57 -6.78 15.42 -16.08
C ILE A 57 -7.48 16.04 -17.28
N LYS A 58 -8.33 15.28 -17.99
CA LYS A 58 -9.06 15.75 -19.18
C LYS A 58 -9.88 17.02 -18.89
N ASN A 59 -10.55 17.05 -17.73
CA ASN A 59 -11.41 18.18 -17.34
C ASN A 59 -10.62 19.40 -16.82
N ASN A 60 -9.30 19.29 -16.60
CA ASN A 60 -8.46 20.33 -16.02
C ASN A 60 -7.19 20.66 -16.82
N THR A 61 -7.18 20.42 -18.12
CA THR A 61 -6.02 20.64 -19.02
C THR A 61 -5.52 22.08 -19.02
N GLU A 62 -6.40 23.06 -18.82
CA GLU A 62 -6.03 24.47 -18.73
C GLU A 62 -5.29 24.84 -17.43
N ARG A 63 -5.45 24.02 -16.38
CA ARG A 63 -4.89 24.27 -15.05
C ARG A 63 -3.70 23.37 -14.72
N PHE A 64 -3.62 22.19 -15.32
CA PHE A 64 -2.52 21.25 -15.07
C PHE A 64 -1.61 21.15 -16.28
N THR A 65 -0.42 21.77 -16.19
CA THR A 65 0.60 21.76 -17.24
C THR A 65 1.84 21.03 -16.76
N ALA A 66 2.36 20.08 -17.53
CA ALA A 66 3.57 19.34 -17.21
C ALA A 66 4.79 19.84 -18.00
N THR A 67 5.99 19.77 -17.42
CA THR A 67 7.23 20.28 -18.00
C THR A 67 8.48 19.57 -17.45
N LEU A 68 9.61 19.60 -18.19
CA LEU A 68 10.94 19.27 -17.68
C LEU A 68 11.59 20.44 -16.92
N ASN A 69 11.05 21.66 -17.05
CA ASN A 69 11.69 22.90 -16.62
C ASN A 69 11.35 23.23 -15.15
N TYR A 70 12.26 22.87 -14.25
CA TYR A 70 12.19 23.20 -12.83
C TYR A 70 12.13 24.71 -12.58
N GLU A 71 12.97 25.49 -13.27
CA GLU A 71 13.08 26.94 -13.09
C GLU A 71 11.71 27.60 -13.29
N ARG A 72 11.06 27.32 -14.43
CA ARG A 72 9.73 27.85 -14.72
C ARG A 72 8.71 27.44 -13.66
N ALA A 73 8.68 26.15 -13.28
CA ALA A 73 7.72 25.63 -12.31
C ALA A 73 7.87 26.31 -10.94
N ILE A 74 9.12 26.46 -10.46
CA ILE A 74 9.42 27.10 -9.17
C ILE A 74 9.18 28.61 -9.23
N GLN A 75 9.60 29.29 -10.30
CA GLN A 75 9.41 30.74 -10.41
C GLN A 75 7.92 31.14 -10.45
N GLU A 76 7.09 30.38 -11.14
CA GLU A 76 5.65 30.69 -11.27
C GLU A 76 4.79 30.17 -10.11
N SER A 77 5.23 29.16 -9.31
CA SER A 77 4.44 28.62 -8.19
C SER A 77 4.78 29.26 -6.83
N ASP A 78 3.96 29.03 -5.83
CA ASP A 78 4.14 29.49 -4.45
C ASP A 78 4.49 28.33 -3.50
N VAL A 79 4.01 27.13 -3.83
CA VAL A 79 4.22 25.90 -3.06
C VAL A 79 4.60 24.78 -4.01
N THR A 80 5.65 24.01 -3.65
CA THR A 80 6.13 22.84 -4.40
C THR A 80 6.03 21.59 -3.55
N PHE A 81 5.28 20.59 -4.02
CA PHE A 81 5.28 19.24 -3.46
C PHE A 81 6.31 18.37 -4.19
N VAL A 82 7.13 17.65 -3.45
CA VAL A 82 8.16 16.74 -4.00
C VAL A 82 7.80 15.31 -3.68
N ILE A 83 7.47 14.53 -4.72
CA ILE A 83 6.99 13.15 -4.63
C ILE A 83 7.77 12.29 -5.60
N VAL A 84 9.00 11.96 -5.26
CA VAL A 84 9.88 11.11 -6.07
C VAL A 84 10.25 9.83 -5.32
N PRO A 85 10.66 8.76 -6.02
CA PRO A 85 11.00 7.50 -5.36
C PRO A 85 12.14 7.65 -4.34
N THR A 86 12.00 6.94 -3.22
CA THR A 86 13.05 6.75 -2.21
C THR A 86 13.27 5.23 -2.03
N PRO A 87 13.97 4.57 -2.97
CA PRO A 87 14.10 3.11 -2.95
C PRO A 87 14.87 2.65 -1.71
N SER A 88 14.58 1.41 -1.27
CA SER A 88 15.32 0.78 -0.17
C SER A 88 16.77 0.53 -0.59
N SER A 89 17.67 0.78 0.34
CA SER A 89 19.08 0.40 0.24
C SER A 89 19.27 -1.02 0.81
N PRO A 90 20.40 -1.71 0.50
CA PRO A 90 20.65 -3.07 0.99
C PRO A 90 20.70 -3.18 2.53
N ASP A 91 21.02 -2.10 3.23
CA ASP A 91 21.03 -2.03 4.69
C ASP A 91 19.66 -1.80 5.33
N GLY A 92 18.61 -1.64 4.52
CA GLY A 92 17.23 -1.38 4.96
C GLY A 92 16.89 0.11 5.08
N SER A 93 17.83 1.02 4.86
CA SER A 93 17.57 2.46 4.80
C SER A 93 16.82 2.88 3.53
N PHE A 94 16.42 4.15 3.46
CA PHE A 94 15.88 4.75 2.24
C PHE A 94 16.94 5.62 1.54
N SER A 95 17.13 5.39 0.24
CA SER A 95 17.97 6.24 -0.58
C SER A 95 17.29 7.58 -0.87
N THR A 96 17.93 8.67 -0.50
CA THR A 96 17.48 10.05 -0.78
C THR A 96 18.00 10.60 -2.11
N LEU A 97 18.71 9.78 -2.90
CA LEU A 97 19.43 10.24 -4.11
C LEU A 97 18.54 11.01 -5.10
N TYR A 98 17.33 10.51 -5.36
CA TYR A 98 16.40 11.19 -6.28
C TYR A 98 15.85 12.48 -5.70
N VAL A 99 15.56 12.50 -4.40
CA VAL A 99 15.12 13.71 -3.69
C VAL A 99 16.22 14.77 -3.70
N LYS A 100 17.49 14.39 -3.47
CA LYS A 100 18.63 15.30 -3.54
C LYS A 100 18.73 15.98 -4.90
N LYS A 101 18.65 15.21 -5.99
CA LYS A 101 18.67 15.77 -7.36
C LYS A 101 17.52 16.75 -7.61
N CYS A 102 16.34 16.47 -7.07
CA CYS A 102 15.22 17.42 -7.12
C CYS A 102 15.53 18.67 -6.32
N PHE A 103 16.06 18.52 -5.10
CA PHE A 103 16.40 19.65 -4.22
C PHE A 103 17.53 20.53 -4.79
N GLU A 104 18.53 19.94 -5.45
CA GLU A 104 19.52 20.70 -6.21
C GLU A 104 18.87 21.56 -7.29
N SER A 105 17.94 21.00 -8.07
CA SER A 105 17.25 21.72 -9.14
C SER A 105 16.30 22.81 -8.60
N ILE A 106 15.60 22.52 -7.50
CA ILE A 106 14.75 23.47 -6.77
C ILE A 106 15.62 24.61 -6.21
N GLY A 107 16.76 24.26 -5.56
CA GLY A 107 17.67 25.25 -4.97
C GLY A 107 18.19 26.23 -6.03
N ARG A 108 18.66 25.71 -7.17
CA ARG A 108 19.08 26.58 -8.31
C ARG A 108 17.96 27.50 -8.79
N ALA A 109 16.73 26.99 -8.87
CA ALA A 109 15.59 27.81 -9.28
C ALA A 109 15.21 28.84 -8.20
N LEU A 110 15.31 28.51 -6.92
CA LEU A 110 15.05 29.43 -5.82
C LEU A 110 16.04 30.60 -5.77
N LYS A 111 17.29 30.43 -6.25
CA LYS A 111 18.32 31.46 -6.24
C LYS A 111 17.83 32.79 -6.79
N ASN A 112 17.09 32.75 -7.89
CA ASN A 112 16.59 33.93 -8.61
C ASN A 112 15.13 34.27 -8.28
N LYS A 113 14.54 33.66 -7.24
CA LYS A 113 13.15 33.89 -6.87
C LYS A 113 13.06 34.92 -5.75
N ASP A 114 12.44 36.07 -6.00
CA ASP A 114 12.32 37.14 -5.01
C ASP A 114 11.20 36.90 -3.99
N ARG A 115 10.20 36.09 -4.35
CA ARG A 115 9.06 35.76 -3.47
C ARG A 115 9.39 34.58 -2.57
N TYR A 116 8.83 34.60 -1.35
CA TYR A 116 8.86 33.44 -0.48
C TYR A 116 8.25 32.22 -1.16
N HIS A 117 8.86 31.07 -1.00
CA HIS A 117 8.42 29.80 -1.62
C HIS A 117 8.43 28.70 -0.56
N LEU A 118 7.38 27.90 -0.51
CA LEU A 118 7.32 26.74 0.37
C LEU A 118 7.68 25.46 -0.41
N VAL A 119 8.69 24.77 0.05
CA VAL A 119 9.04 23.40 -0.42
C VAL A 119 8.45 22.39 0.55
N VAL A 120 7.69 21.41 0.04
CA VAL A 120 7.06 20.35 0.83
C VAL A 120 7.58 19.01 0.35
N LEU A 121 8.36 18.34 1.18
CA LEU A 121 8.76 16.96 0.90
C LEU A 121 7.63 16.01 1.29
N THR A 122 7.13 15.25 0.29
CA THR A 122 6.05 14.26 0.48
C THR A 122 6.57 12.82 0.35
N SER A 123 7.72 12.61 -0.31
CA SER A 123 8.37 11.29 -0.38
C SER A 123 8.69 10.78 1.03
N THR A 124 8.44 9.48 1.26
CA THR A 124 8.77 8.85 2.55
C THR A 124 10.28 8.78 2.74
N VAL A 125 10.76 9.34 3.84
CA VAL A 125 12.16 9.32 4.25
C VAL A 125 12.29 8.92 5.73
N LEU A 126 13.51 8.59 6.17
CA LEU A 126 13.79 8.27 7.57
C LEU A 126 14.01 9.53 8.41
N PRO A 127 13.77 9.48 9.74
CA PRO A 127 13.97 10.60 10.65
C PRO A 127 15.34 11.26 10.51
N GLY A 128 15.31 12.58 10.36
CA GLY A 128 16.49 13.42 10.16
C GLY A 128 16.89 13.65 8.70
N ALA A 129 16.36 12.88 7.75
CA ALA A 129 16.72 13.03 6.33
C ALA A 129 16.40 14.42 5.79
N THR A 130 15.21 14.94 6.05
CA THR A 130 14.82 16.27 5.56
C THR A 130 15.72 17.38 6.09
N ARG A 131 16.04 17.34 7.39
CA ARG A 131 16.83 18.39 8.03
C ARG A 131 18.33 18.29 7.76
N PHE A 132 18.90 17.08 7.90
CA PHE A 132 20.36 16.92 7.93
C PHE A 132 20.95 16.50 6.59
N ASP A 133 20.13 15.93 5.69
CA ASP A 133 20.59 15.42 4.40
C ASP A 133 20.07 16.25 3.21
N LEU A 134 18.85 16.78 3.29
CA LEU A 134 18.18 17.43 2.16
C LEU A 134 18.16 18.96 2.27
N LEU A 135 17.88 19.53 3.43
CA LEU A 135 17.88 20.98 3.63
C LEU A 135 19.22 21.64 3.27
N PRO A 136 20.40 21.09 3.66
CA PRO A 136 21.68 21.68 3.29
C PRO A 136 21.87 21.80 1.78
N VAL A 137 21.27 20.90 0.98
CA VAL A 137 21.32 20.95 -0.48
C VAL A 137 20.54 22.17 -1.02
N LEU A 138 19.32 22.40 -0.48
CA LEU A 138 18.51 23.57 -0.86
C LEU A 138 19.22 24.89 -0.53
N GLU A 139 19.81 25.00 0.66
CA GLU A 139 20.52 26.20 1.09
C GLU A 139 21.78 26.45 0.26
N LEU A 140 22.57 25.38 0.03
CA LEU A 140 23.80 25.46 -0.80
C LEU A 140 23.50 25.94 -2.22
N GLU A 141 22.53 25.31 -2.88
CA GLU A 141 22.24 25.57 -4.31
C GLU A 141 21.51 26.92 -4.49
N SER A 142 20.70 27.33 -3.53
CA SER A 142 19.96 28.61 -3.61
C SER A 142 20.78 29.80 -3.12
N GLY A 143 21.74 29.59 -2.24
CA GLY A 143 22.40 30.66 -1.47
C GLY A 143 21.45 31.38 -0.52
N LYS A 144 20.34 30.79 -0.14
CA LYS A 144 19.27 31.32 0.69
C LYS A 144 19.14 30.55 1.99
N VAL A 145 18.47 31.13 2.99
CA VAL A 145 18.30 30.58 4.33
C VAL A 145 16.85 30.13 4.54
N CYS A 146 16.66 28.87 4.93
CA CYS A 146 15.36 28.33 5.26
C CYS A 146 14.74 29.05 6.48
N GLY A 147 13.44 29.24 6.47
CA GLY A 147 12.72 30.02 7.49
C GLY A 147 12.73 31.52 7.24
N LYS A 148 13.71 32.06 6.50
CA LYS A 148 13.81 33.47 6.15
C LYS A 148 13.37 33.72 4.69
N ASP A 149 14.06 33.10 3.75
CA ASP A 149 13.93 33.37 2.32
C ASP A 149 13.00 32.36 1.62
N PHE A 150 12.94 31.13 2.13
CA PHE A 150 12.02 30.07 1.72
C PHE A 150 11.60 29.23 2.93
N GLY A 151 10.54 28.41 2.78
CA GLY A 151 10.07 27.48 3.79
C GLY A 151 10.28 26.04 3.43
N LEU A 152 10.32 25.16 4.44
CA LEU A 152 10.41 23.73 4.28
C LEU A 152 9.44 23.02 5.22
N CYS A 153 8.65 22.11 4.66
CA CYS A 153 7.85 21.15 5.41
C CYS A 153 8.10 19.73 4.93
N TYR A 154 7.90 18.78 5.82
CA TYR A 154 7.70 17.38 5.50
C TYR A 154 6.21 17.03 5.66
N SER A 155 5.57 16.53 4.63
CA SER A 155 4.15 16.17 4.70
C SER A 155 3.89 14.92 3.84
N PRO A 156 4.03 13.74 4.44
CA PRO A 156 3.83 12.48 3.74
C PRO A 156 2.34 12.17 3.56
N GLU A 157 2.03 11.40 2.53
CA GLU A 157 0.68 10.91 2.28
C GLU A 157 0.42 9.55 2.95
N PHE A 158 -0.84 9.32 3.34
CA PHE A 158 -1.34 8.05 3.90
C PHE A 158 -2.39 7.43 2.97
N ILE A 159 -2.07 7.41 1.69
CA ILE A 159 -2.97 7.11 0.57
C ILE A 159 -2.78 5.67 0.10
N ALA A 160 -3.89 5.02 -0.29
CA ALA A 160 -3.88 3.70 -0.90
C ALA A 160 -3.99 3.79 -2.44
N LEU A 161 -3.18 3.00 -3.18
CA LEU A 161 -3.34 2.86 -4.62
C LEU A 161 -4.74 2.32 -4.95
N GLY A 162 -5.35 2.86 -6.01
CA GLY A 162 -6.74 2.57 -6.41
C GLY A 162 -7.75 3.62 -5.92
N SER A 163 -7.37 4.51 -4.97
CA SER A 163 -8.22 5.59 -4.45
C SER A 163 -7.46 6.91 -4.23
N VAL A 164 -6.33 7.09 -4.90
CA VAL A 164 -5.36 8.18 -4.63
C VAL A 164 -5.99 9.57 -4.64
N ILE A 165 -6.79 9.91 -5.66
CA ILE A 165 -7.43 11.23 -5.75
C ILE A 165 -8.45 11.44 -4.63
N ASN A 166 -9.27 10.41 -4.33
CA ASN A 166 -10.26 10.48 -3.28
C ASN A 166 -9.59 10.64 -1.90
N ASP A 167 -8.58 9.83 -1.61
CA ASP A 167 -7.88 9.84 -0.33
C ASP A 167 -7.11 11.14 -0.12
N PHE A 168 -6.53 11.72 -1.19
CA PHE A 168 -5.91 13.04 -1.12
C PHE A 168 -6.91 14.15 -0.79
N LEU A 169 -8.10 14.11 -1.41
CA LEU A 169 -9.12 15.14 -1.19
C LEU A 169 -9.92 14.93 0.11
N ASN A 170 -9.93 13.72 0.67
CA ASN A 170 -10.69 13.36 1.87
C ASN A 170 -9.84 12.54 2.87
N PRO A 171 -8.67 13.04 3.30
CA PRO A 171 -7.81 12.31 4.21
C PRO A 171 -8.40 12.24 5.63
N ASP A 172 -8.04 11.20 6.40
CA ASP A 172 -8.41 11.09 7.82
C ASP A 172 -7.77 12.20 8.66
N PHE A 173 -6.55 12.59 8.31
CA PHE A 173 -5.82 13.72 8.89
C PHE A 173 -4.69 14.17 7.96
N ASN A 174 -4.24 15.42 8.14
CA ASN A 174 -3.02 15.92 7.51
C ASN A 174 -1.89 16.01 8.53
N LEU A 175 -0.70 15.50 8.14
CA LEU A 175 0.51 15.55 8.95
C LEU A 175 1.47 16.60 8.41
N ILE A 176 1.84 17.58 9.23
CA ILE A 176 2.77 18.65 8.87
C ILE A 176 3.97 18.64 9.80
N GLY A 177 5.10 18.17 9.31
CA GLY A 177 6.42 18.40 9.89
C GLY A 177 6.96 19.72 9.41
N GLN A 178 6.92 20.74 10.27
CA GLN A 178 7.30 22.10 9.90
C GLN A 178 8.72 22.45 10.33
N PHE A 179 9.45 23.18 9.48
CA PHE A 179 10.75 23.73 9.86
C PHE A 179 10.56 24.91 10.84
N ASP A 180 9.57 25.75 10.56
CA ASP A 180 9.18 26.91 11.37
C ASP A 180 7.66 27.12 11.29
N LEU A 181 7.13 28.00 12.16
CA LEU A 181 5.69 28.26 12.24
C LEU A 181 5.11 28.80 10.94
N LYS A 182 5.82 29.72 10.26
CA LYS A 182 5.36 30.33 9.00
C LYS A 182 5.19 29.29 7.91
N SER A 183 6.15 28.37 7.77
CA SER A 183 6.07 27.26 6.80
C SER A 183 4.86 26.35 7.09
N GLY A 184 4.63 26.03 8.37
CA GLY A 184 3.47 25.27 8.82
C GLY A 184 2.15 25.96 8.55
N ASP A 185 2.04 27.27 8.84
CA ASP A 185 0.82 28.06 8.61
C ASP A 185 0.43 28.09 7.13
N ILE A 186 1.42 28.30 6.24
CA ILE A 186 1.19 28.30 4.79
C ILE A 186 0.68 26.93 4.32
N LEU A 187 1.29 25.83 4.78
CA LEU A 187 0.87 24.49 4.34
C LEU A 187 -0.50 24.11 4.89
N GLU A 188 -0.79 24.44 6.14
CA GLU A 188 -2.11 24.23 6.74
C GLU A 188 -3.20 24.99 5.99
N GLU A 189 -2.96 26.26 5.63
CA GLU A 189 -3.88 27.06 4.80
C GLU A 189 -4.10 26.40 3.41
N CYS A 190 -3.06 25.82 2.82
CA CYS A 190 -3.20 25.06 1.57
C CYS A 190 -4.13 23.85 1.75
N TYR A 191 -3.94 23.05 2.79
CA TYR A 191 -4.78 21.88 3.03
C TYR A 191 -6.24 22.23 3.33
N ILE A 192 -6.50 23.28 4.12
CA ILE A 192 -7.86 23.77 4.36
C ILE A 192 -8.59 24.09 3.04
N LYS A 193 -7.87 24.63 2.04
CA LYS A 193 -8.45 24.98 0.74
C LYS A 193 -8.58 23.78 -0.20
N LEU A 194 -7.71 22.79 -0.09
CA LEU A 194 -7.65 21.65 -1.01
C LEU A 194 -8.58 20.50 -0.58
N MET A 195 -8.67 20.21 0.74
CA MET A 195 -9.43 19.08 1.26
C MET A 195 -10.94 19.36 1.25
N ASN A 196 -11.74 18.26 1.07
CA ASN A 196 -13.20 18.36 1.06
C ASN A 196 -13.83 18.18 2.44
N ASN A 197 -13.18 17.36 3.30
CA ASN A 197 -13.75 16.87 4.56
C ASN A 197 -13.25 17.62 5.80
N ASN A 198 -12.46 18.69 5.61
CA ASN A 198 -11.88 19.51 6.69
C ASN A 198 -11.22 18.66 7.80
N PRO A 199 -10.23 17.83 7.44
CA PRO A 199 -9.62 16.86 8.35
C PRO A 199 -8.79 17.55 9.44
N PRO A 200 -8.57 16.90 10.60
CA PRO A 200 -7.67 17.44 11.61
C PRO A 200 -6.24 17.57 11.07
N VAL A 201 -5.60 18.69 11.32
CA VAL A 201 -4.20 18.95 10.98
C VAL A 201 -3.32 18.71 12.21
N LYS A 202 -2.30 17.87 12.07
CA LYS A 202 -1.32 17.56 13.11
C LYS A 202 0.03 18.19 12.76
N ARG A 203 0.35 19.29 13.46
CA ARG A 203 1.62 20.03 13.28
C ARG A 203 2.65 19.59 14.30
N MET A 204 3.88 19.38 13.85
CA MET A 204 4.99 18.92 14.67
C MET A 204 6.35 19.27 14.04
N SER A 205 7.46 18.89 14.69
CA SER A 205 8.79 18.99 14.05
C SER A 205 8.88 18.01 12.87
N ILE A 206 9.80 18.29 11.95
CA ILE A 206 10.05 17.45 10.78
C ILE A 206 10.36 16.01 11.22
N GLU A 207 11.24 15.85 12.19
CA GLU A 207 11.68 14.54 12.70
C GLU A 207 10.52 13.73 13.31
N ASN A 208 9.62 14.39 14.03
CA ASN A 208 8.42 13.75 14.55
C ASN A 208 7.51 13.26 13.42
N ALA A 209 7.34 14.06 12.37
CA ALA A 209 6.51 13.70 11.23
C ALA A 209 7.12 12.54 10.40
N GLU A 210 8.43 12.55 10.19
CA GLU A 210 9.16 11.45 9.54
C GLU A 210 9.01 10.15 10.33
N LEU A 211 9.20 10.19 11.65
CA LEU A 211 9.02 9.02 12.51
C LEU A 211 7.55 8.55 12.52
N THR A 212 6.59 9.48 12.61
CA THR A 212 5.15 9.15 12.58
C THR A 212 4.77 8.39 11.31
N LYS A 213 5.33 8.79 10.15
CA LYS A 213 5.04 8.13 8.87
C LYS A 213 5.41 6.64 8.87
N VAL A 214 6.62 6.31 9.26
CA VAL A 214 7.07 4.91 9.27
C VAL A 214 6.46 4.12 10.43
N ALA A 215 6.27 4.76 11.60
CA ALA A 215 5.65 4.14 12.77
C ALA A 215 4.18 3.75 12.52
N LEU A 216 3.41 4.57 11.78
CA LEU A 216 2.02 4.24 11.45
C LEU A 216 1.94 2.95 10.62
N ASN A 217 2.76 2.82 9.58
CA ASN A 217 2.78 1.62 8.75
C ASN A 217 3.23 0.39 9.55
N THR A 218 4.22 0.54 10.42
CA THR A 218 4.68 -0.52 11.34
C THR A 218 3.56 -0.95 12.30
N TYR A 219 2.80 -0.01 12.85
CA TYR A 219 1.66 -0.34 13.73
C TYR A 219 0.54 -1.06 12.97
N VAL A 220 0.21 -0.59 11.77
CA VAL A 220 -0.82 -1.25 10.92
C VAL A 220 -0.41 -2.67 10.58
N THR A 221 0.85 -2.91 10.21
CA THR A 221 1.34 -4.27 9.90
C THR A 221 1.34 -5.18 11.13
N ALA A 222 1.65 -4.66 12.32
CA ALA A 222 1.53 -5.41 13.57
C ALA A 222 0.07 -5.81 13.86
N LYS A 223 -0.89 -4.92 13.59
CA LYS A 223 -2.32 -5.18 13.73
C LYS A 223 -2.81 -6.27 12.77
N ILE A 224 -2.39 -6.22 11.50
CA ILE A 224 -2.67 -7.26 10.50
C ILE A 224 -2.09 -8.60 10.96
N THR A 225 -0.84 -8.62 11.37
CA THR A 225 -0.15 -9.84 11.82
C THR A 225 -0.81 -10.44 13.06
N PHE A 226 -1.26 -9.60 14.00
CA PHE A 226 -2.04 -10.05 15.16
C PHE A 226 -3.36 -10.70 14.75
N ALA A 227 -4.10 -10.09 13.81
CA ALA A 227 -5.35 -10.67 13.29
C ALA A 227 -5.10 -12.00 12.57
N ASN A 228 -4.00 -12.11 11.82
CA ASN A 228 -3.62 -13.35 11.13
C ASN A 228 -3.23 -14.46 12.12
N MET A 229 -2.51 -14.13 13.18
CA MET A 229 -2.22 -15.06 14.28
C MET A 229 -3.51 -15.55 14.96
N LEU A 230 -4.47 -14.65 15.21
CA LEU A 230 -5.77 -15.03 15.74
C LEU A 230 -6.54 -15.95 14.78
N ALA A 231 -6.47 -15.69 13.46
CA ALA A 231 -7.11 -16.56 12.47
C ALA A 231 -6.49 -17.97 12.49
N GLU A 232 -5.17 -18.07 12.63
CA GLU A 232 -4.52 -19.37 12.77
C GLU A 232 -4.98 -20.09 14.04
N ILE A 233 -4.99 -19.42 15.19
CA ILE A 233 -5.48 -19.96 16.47
C ILE A 233 -6.95 -20.39 16.34
N SER A 234 -7.80 -19.54 15.76
CA SER A 234 -9.22 -19.82 15.56
C SER A 234 -9.46 -21.06 14.70
N SER A 235 -8.62 -21.31 13.70
CA SER A 235 -8.68 -22.53 12.88
C SER A 235 -8.48 -23.83 13.69
N HIS A 236 -8.05 -23.75 14.96
CA HIS A 236 -7.74 -24.89 15.84
C HIS A 236 -8.53 -24.91 17.15
N VAL A 237 -9.32 -23.89 17.43
CA VAL A 237 -10.14 -23.78 18.65
C VAL A 237 -11.59 -24.14 18.30
N TYR A 238 -12.12 -25.23 18.85
CA TYR A 238 -13.47 -25.73 18.59
C TYR A 238 -14.52 -24.63 18.70
N GLY A 239 -15.27 -24.40 17.63
CA GLY A 239 -16.35 -23.42 17.55
C GLY A 239 -15.87 -21.96 17.41
N ALA A 240 -14.57 -21.72 17.21
CA ALA A 240 -14.06 -20.38 16.98
C ALA A 240 -14.25 -19.92 15.52
N ASP A 241 -14.53 -18.63 15.40
CA ASP A 241 -14.73 -17.92 14.14
C ASP A 241 -14.00 -16.57 14.21
N ILE A 242 -12.99 -16.38 13.36
CA ILE A 242 -12.16 -15.17 13.36
C ILE A 242 -12.97 -13.91 13.06
N ASP A 243 -13.98 -13.99 12.21
CA ASP A 243 -14.77 -12.81 11.83
C ASP A 243 -15.58 -12.32 13.04
N ILE A 244 -16.17 -13.25 13.82
CA ILE A 244 -16.88 -12.91 15.05
C ILE A 244 -15.94 -12.34 16.12
N ILE A 245 -14.74 -12.94 16.25
CA ILE A 245 -13.74 -12.51 17.24
C ILE A 245 -13.24 -11.11 16.90
N THR A 246 -12.87 -10.87 15.64
CA THR A 246 -12.31 -9.58 15.23
C THR A 246 -13.35 -8.47 15.16
N ASP A 247 -14.61 -8.81 14.89
CA ASP A 247 -15.73 -7.87 14.99
C ASP A 247 -15.92 -7.40 16.44
N ALA A 248 -15.97 -8.34 17.37
CA ALA A 248 -16.07 -8.04 18.81
C ALA A 248 -14.89 -7.19 19.31
N LEU A 249 -13.64 -7.57 18.96
CA LEU A 249 -12.45 -6.81 19.31
C LEU A 249 -12.48 -5.39 18.70
N GLY A 250 -12.96 -5.27 17.47
CA GLY A 250 -13.07 -4.00 16.75
C GLY A 250 -14.05 -3.00 17.37
N CYS A 251 -15.02 -3.48 18.17
CA CYS A 251 -15.94 -2.61 18.93
C CYS A 251 -15.24 -1.85 20.06
N ASP A 252 -14.11 -2.34 20.56
CA ASP A 252 -13.35 -1.62 21.57
C ASP A 252 -12.61 -0.45 20.93
N LYS A 253 -12.89 0.80 21.37
CA LYS A 253 -12.27 2.02 20.84
C LYS A 253 -10.75 2.05 20.94
N ARG A 254 -10.16 1.30 21.87
CA ARG A 254 -8.70 1.16 22.02
C ARG A 254 -8.08 0.31 20.91
N VAL A 255 -8.88 -0.54 20.28
CA VAL A 255 -8.46 -1.47 19.21
C VAL A 255 -8.89 -0.96 17.84
N GLY A 256 -10.17 -0.66 17.64
CA GLY A 256 -10.75 -0.26 16.37
C GLY A 256 -10.77 -1.37 15.32
N ARG A 257 -11.70 -1.30 14.36
CA ARG A 257 -11.98 -2.39 13.37
C ARG A 257 -10.97 -2.46 12.23
N GLU A 258 -10.46 -1.30 11.79
CA GLU A 258 -9.61 -1.19 10.61
C GLU A 258 -8.38 -2.11 10.69
N TYR A 259 -8.07 -2.80 9.59
CA TYR A 259 -6.97 -3.77 9.47
C TYR A 259 -7.03 -4.99 10.42
N LEU A 260 -8.17 -5.24 11.06
CA LEU A 260 -8.36 -6.35 12.01
C LEU A 260 -9.26 -7.43 11.39
N THR A 261 -8.82 -8.06 10.30
CA THR A 261 -9.67 -9.03 9.57
C THR A 261 -9.18 -10.47 9.68
N GLY A 262 -7.88 -10.71 9.65
CA GLY A 262 -7.30 -12.04 9.48
C GLY A 262 -7.46 -12.55 8.04
N GLY A 263 -6.40 -13.07 7.46
CA GLY A 263 -6.34 -13.52 6.07
C GLY A 263 -4.92 -13.87 5.67
N LEU A 264 -4.56 -13.64 4.41
CA LEU A 264 -3.15 -13.66 4.00
C LEU A 264 -2.41 -12.45 4.58
N GLY A 265 -1.09 -12.57 4.67
CA GLY A 265 -0.24 -11.51 5.17
C GLY A 265 -0.25 -10.24 4.30
N TYR A 266 0.31 -9.18 4.83
CA TYR A 266 0.49 -7.94 4.08
C TYR A 266 1.59 -8.08 3.00
N GLY A 267 1.49 -7.25 1.98
CA GLY A 267 2.43 -7.13 0.87
C GLY A 267 2.44 -5.71 0.31
N GLY A 268 2.81 -5.59 -0.95
CA GLY A 268 2.93 -4.31 -1.64
C GLY A 268 4.23 -3.57 -1.35
N THR A 269 4.38 -2.42 -1.96
CA THR A 269 5.63 -1.65 -1.98
C THR A 269 5.95 -0.90 -0.68
N CYS A 270 4.97 -0.73 0.23
CA CYS A 270 5.13 0.16 1.39
C CYS A 270 5.32 -0.60 2.70
N PHE A 271 4.39 -1.50 3.06
CA PHE A 271 4.37 -2.12 4.39
C PHE A 271 5.64 -2.92 4.73
N PRO A 272 6.10 -3.86 3.88
CA PRO A 272 7.32 -4.60 4.18
C PRO A 272 8.55 -3.69 4.26
N ARG A 273 8.63 -2.73 3.33
CA ARG A 273 9.73 -1.78 3.25
C ARG A 273 9.83 -0.88 4.48
N ASP A 274 8.70 -0.33 4.93
CA ASP A 274 8.67 0.62 6.04
C ASP A 274 8.96 -0.08 7.39
N ASN A 275 8.59 -1.35 7.56
CA ASN A 275 8.99 -2.15 8.73
C ASN A 275 10.50 -2.38 8.81
N VAL A 276 11.12 -2.72 7.67
CA VAL A 276 12.59 -2.87 7.59
C VAL A 276 13.26 -1.54 7.91
N ALA A 277 12.77 -0.44 7.35
CA ALA A 277 13.32 0.90 7.58
C ALA A 277 13.12 1.38 9.04
N PHE A 278 11.99 1.04 9.66
CA PHE A 278 11.76 1.29 11.08
C PHE A 278 12.73 0.49 11.96
N SER A 279 13.01 -0.75 11.60
CA SER A 279 14.01 -1.56 12.31
C SER A 279 15.42 -1.01 12.13
N PHE A 280 15.78 -0.57 10.93
CA PHE A 280 17.06 0.07 10.64
C PHE A 280 17.27 1.33 11.49
N ILE A 281 16.32 2.27 11.49
CA ILE A 281 16.49 3.51 12.31
C ILE A 281 16.55 3.20 13.79
N SER A 282 15.84 2.18 14.27
CA SER A 282 15.91 1.76 15.67
C SER A 282 17.31 1.28 16.05
N ASP A 283 17.97 0.53 15.17
CA ASP A 283 19.37 0.09 15.39
C ASP A 283 20.34 1.27 15.41
N VAL A 284 20.17 2.21 14.47
CA VAL A 284 21.01 3.42 14.39
C VAL A 284 20.97 4.23 15.68
N VAL A 285 19.80 4.32 16.31
CA VAL A 285 19.64 5.06 17.59
C VAL A 285 19.83 4.18 18.84
N GLY A 286 20.23 2.92 18.66
CA GLY A 286 20.51 1.99 19.78
C GLY A 286 19.27 1.49 20.52
N CYS A 287 18.11 1.45 19.85
CA CYS A 287 16.85 0.99 20.44
C CYS A 287 16.41 -0.38 19.89
N ASN A 288 15.58 -1.08 20.65
CA ASN A 288 15.01 -2.35 20.24
C ASN A 288 13.72 -2.15 19.40
N SER A 289 13.61 -2.88 18.29
CA SER A 289 12.42 -2.91 17.40
C SER A 289 11.85 -4.34 17.23
N ASP A 290 11.92 -5.19 18.24
CA ASP A 290 11.49 -6.59 18.17
C ASP A 290 10.05 -6.76 17.66
N ILE A 291 9.15 -5.82 17.96
CA ILE A 291 7.77 -5.86 17.43
C ILE A 291 7.80 -5.81 15.91
N ALA A 292 8.53 -4.86 15.30
CA ALA A 292 8.60 -4.73 13.84
C ALA A 292 9.23 -5.97 13.19
N ARG A 293 10.35 -6.45 13.72
CA ARG A 293 11.05 -7.65 13.22
C ARG A 293 10.21 -8.92 13.35
N THR A 294 9.55 -9.09 14.51
CA THR A 294 8.67 -10.25 14.73
C THR A 294 7.46 -10.18 13.81
N THR A 295 6.90 -9.01 13.58
CA THR A 295 5.80 -8.78 12.64
C THR A 295 6.18 -9.25 11.23
N ASP A 296 7.33 -8.82 10.71
CA ASP A 296 7.80 -9.25 9.38
C ASP A 296 8.09 -10.75 9.31
N ARG A 297 8.72 -11.31 10.34
CA ARG A 297 8.99 -12.74 10.40
C ARG A 297 7.69 -13.55 10.35
N LEU A 298 6.71 -13.23 11.21
CA LEU A 298 5.41 -13.91 11.26
C LEU A 298 4.62 -13.74 9.96
N ASN A 299 4.67 -12.56 9.34
CA ASN A 299 4.04 -12.31 8.05
C ASN A 299 4.60 -13.22 6.95
N ASN A 300 5.92 -13.39 6.91
CA ASN A 300 6.55 -14.27 5.94
C ASN A 300 6.32 -15.76 6.24
N GLU A 301 6.32 -16.15 7.51
CA GLU A 301 6.07 -17.54 7.93
C GLU A 301 4.63 -18.00 7.64
N LEU A 302 3.64 -17.12 7.76
CA LEU A 302 2.22 -17.44 7.54
C LEU A 302 1.98 -18.06 6.15
N THR A 303 2.61 -17.55 5.12
CA THR A 303 2.50 -18.06 3.75
C THR A 303 2.88 -19.53 3.67
N PHE A 304 3.97 -19.93 4.33
CA PHE A 304 4.41 -21.32 4.37
C PHE A 304 3.50 -22.20 5.25
N VAL A 305 2.98 -21.65 6.35
CA VAL A 305 2.00 -22.35 7.20
C VAL A 305 0.75 -22.71 6.39
N ILE A 306 0.18 -21.72 5.69
CA ILE A 306 -0.99 -21.94 4.82
C ILE A 306 -0.64 -22.88 3.66
N GLY A 307 0.48 -22.67 3.00
CA GLY A 307 0.96 -23.52 1.91
C GLY A 307 1.07 -24.99 2.33
N ASN A 308 1.68 -25.26 3.48
CA ASN A 308 1.78 -26.62 4.03
C ASN A 308 0.42 -27.23 4.37
N LYS A 309 -0.52 -26.46 4.95
CA LYS A 309 -1.88 -26.93 5.21
C LYS A 309 -2.57 -27.39 3.92
N ILE A 310 -2.42 -26.62 2.84
CA ILE A 310 -2.98 -26.95 1.53
C ILE A 310 -2.32 -28.20 0.97
N LEU A 311 -0.98 -28.26 0.94
CA LEU A 311 -0.23 -29.41 0.40
C LEU A 311 -0.58 -30.74 1.10
N ASN A 312 -0.81 -30.71 2.42
CA ASN A 312 -1.18 -31.91 3.19
C ASN A 312 -2.57 -32.47 2.82
N MET A 313 -3.38 -31.74 2.05
CA MET A 313 -4.69 -32.18 1.58
C MET A 313 -4.67 -32.67 0.13
N LEU A 314 -3.55 -32.50 -0.58
CA LEU A 314 -3.46 -32.74 -2.01
C LEU A 314 -2.78 -34.06 -2.36
N LYS A 315 -3.18 -34.63 -3.49
CA LYS A 315 -2.44 -35.68 -4.17
C LYS A 315 -1.24 -35.07 -4.91
N LYS A 316 -0.22 -35.88 -5.14
CA LYS A 316 1.06 -35.43 -5.72
C LYS A 316 0.93 -34.71 -7.08
N ASP A 317 -0.04 -35.11 -7.91
CA ASP A 317 -0.23 -34.55 -9.26
C ASP A 317 -1.37 -33.54 -9.34
N ALA A 318 -1.87 -33.03 -8.19
CA ALA A 318 -2.96 -32.08 -8.15
C ALA A 318 -2.57 -30.75 -8.79
N VAL A 319 -3.54 -30.12 -9.46
CA VAL A 319 -3.43 -28.79 -10.04
C VAL A 319 -3.95 -27.75 -9.05
N ILE A 320 -3.14 -26.77 -8.74
CA ILE A 320 -3.49 -25.68 -7.81
C ILE A 320 -3.95 -24.46 -8.58
N GLY A 321 -5.21 -24.03 -8.37
CA GLY A 321 -5.77 -22.79 -8.88
C GLY A 321 -5.62 -21.66 -7.85
N VAL A 322 -5.12 -20.51 -8.27
CA VAL A 322 -4.97 -19.32 -7.42
C VAL A 322 -5.79 -18.17 -8.01
N LEU A 323 -6.78 -17.73 -7.26
CA LEU A 323 -7.60 -16.55 -7.59
C LEU A 323 -7.15 -15.35 -6.77
N GLY A 324 -6.65 -14.33 -7.49
CA GLY A 324 -6.02 -13.15 -6.92
C GLY A 324 -4.51 -13.31 -6.77
N LEU A 325 -3.76 -12.56 -7.57
CA LEU A 325 -2.28 -12.61 -7.64
C LEU A 325 -1.64 -11.30 -7.20
N SER A 326 -2.39 -10.20 -7.25
CA SER A 326 -2.00 -8.90 -6.69
C SER A 326 -1.96 -8.93 -5.16
N PHE A 327 -1.22 -7.99 -4.56
CA PHE A 327 -1.10 -7.93 -3.09
C PHE A 327 -2.39 -7.49 -2.37
N LYS A 328 -3.32 -6.88 -3.10
CA LYS A 328 -4.66 -6.46 -2.62
C LYS A 328 -5.62 -6.28 -3.81
N PRO A 329 -6.96 -6.24 -3.57
CA PRO A 329 -7.94 -5.91 -4.59
C PRO A 329 -7.71 -4.55 -5.26
N ASN A 330 -8.24 -4.38 -6.47
CA ASN A 330 -8.16 -3.13 -7.25
C ASN A 330 -6.72 -2.64 -7.49
N SER A 331 -5.78 -3.55 -7.63
CA SER A 331 -4.37 -3.25 -7.89
C SER A 331 -3.76 -4.27 -8.84
N ASN A 332 -2.85 -3.83 -9.70
CA ASN A 332 -2.04 -4.71 -10.54
C ASN A 332 -0.64 -4.97 -9.95
N VAL A 333 -0.37 -4.50 -8.74
CA VAL A 333 0.94 -4.63 -8.09
C VAL A 333 1.10 -6.02 -7.48
N ILE A 334 2.16 -6.72 -7.89
CA ILE A 334 2.51 -8.07 -7.41
C ILE A 334 3.71 -8.08 -6.46
N GLU A 335 4.32 -6.94 -6.24
CA GLU A 335 5.49 -6.78 -5.36
C GLU A 335 5.12 -7.20 -3.93
N GLU A 336 5.94 -8.07 -3.33
CA GLU A 336 5.70 -8.65 -2.00
C GLU A 336 4.31 -9.31 -1.82
N SER A 337 3.61 -9.65 -2.91
CA SER A 337 2.33 -10.34 -2.83
C SER A 337 2.47 -11.71 -2.17
N GLN A 338 1.64 -11.98 -1.16
CA GLN A 338 1.61 -13.27 -0.47
C GLN A 338 1.09 -14.39 -1.39
N SER A 339 0.21 -14.06 -2.33
CA SER A 339 -0.24 -14.98 -3.38
C SER A 339 0.92 -15.43 -4.27
N ILE A 340 1.78 -14.50 -4.68
CA ILE A 340 2.98 -14.82 -5.47
C ILE A 340 3.95 -15.69 -4.67
N LYS A 341 4.16 -15.40 -3.38
CA LYS A 341 4.98 -16.24 -2.50
C LYS A 341 4.40 -17.66 -2.37
N LEU A 342 3.08 -17.82 -2.30
CA LEU A 342 2.42 -19.14 -2.35
C LEU A 342 2.67 -19.85 -3.68
N VAL A 343 2.53 -19.15 -4.82
CA VAL A 343 2.82 -19.71 -6.15
C VAL A 343 4.26 -20.20 -6.22
N GLU A 344 5.22 -19.40 -5.78
CA GLU A 344 6.64 -19.79 -5.77
C GLU A 344 6.90 -20.98 -4.84
N TYR A 345 6.24 -21.00 -3.68
CA TYR A 345 6.33 -22.13 -2.75
C TYR A 345 5.80 -23.42 -3.37
N PHE A 346 4.61 -23.43 -3.98
CA PHE A 346 4.04 -24.62 -4.62
C PHE A 346 4.86 -25.05 -5.84
N ASN A 347 5.36 -24.10 -6.63
CA ASN A 347 6.26 -24.40 -7.73
C ASN A 347 7.55 -25.09 -7.26
N SER A 348 8.13 -24.66 -6.13
CA SER A 348 9.30 -25.31 -5.51
C SER A 348 9.03 -26.75 -5.05
N LYS A 349 7.76 -27.13 -4.89
CA LYS A 349 7.31 -28.48 -4.58
C LYS A 349 6.86 -29.28 -5.82
N ASN A 350 7.09 -28.73 -7.02
CA ASN A 350 6.77 -29.32 -8.33
C ASN A 350 5.27 -29.51 -8.59
N PHE A 351 4.40 -28.70 -7.99
CA PHE A 351 2.99 -28.68 -8.34
C PHE A 351 2.74 -27.84 -9.58
N LYS A 352 1.73 -28.24 -10.38
CA LYS A 352 1.20 -27.43 -11.48
C LYS A 352 0.30 -26.34 -10.90
N ILE A 353 0.52 -25.10 -11.34
CA ILE A 353 -0.21 -23.95 -10.82
C ILE A 353 -0.86 -23.21 -11.99
N ILE A 354 -2.12 -22.91 -11.83
CA ILE A 354 -2.88 -22.02 -12.72
C ILE A 354 -3.36 -20.83 -11.91
N GLY A 355 -3.50 -19.67 -12.53
CA GLY A 355 -3.90 -18.47 -11.79
C GLY A 355 -4.66 -17.48 -12.63
N TYR A 356 -5.47 -16.70 -11.93
CA TYR A 356 -6.23 -15.59 -12.51
C TYR A 356 -6.26 -14.41 -11.55
N ASP A 357 -6.08 -13.22 -12.09
CA ASP A 357 -6.26 -11.95 -11.39
C ASP A 357 -6.93 -10.95 -12.34
N PRO A 358 -7.90 -10.14 -11.89
CA PRO A 358 -8.58 -9.19 -12.76
C PRO A 358 -7.66 -8.15 -13.41
N LEU A 359 -6.58 -7.73 -12.72
CA LEU A 359 -5.70 -6.66 -13.15
C LEU A 359 -4.24 -7.06 -13.34
N ALA A 360 -3.76 -8.10 -12.63
CA ALA A 360 -2.34 -8.44 -12.59
C ALA A 360 -1.92 -9.52 -13.61
N ASN A 361 -2.83 -10.11 -14.38
CA ASN A 361 -2.54 -11.21 -15.28
C ASN A 361 -1.35 -10.95 -16.23
N SER A 362 -1.27 -9.78 -16.83
CA SER A 362 -0.21 -9.46 -17.81
C SER A 362 1.16 -9.36 -17.15
N ILE A 363 1.23 -8.72 -15.99
CA ILE A 363 2.50 -8.56 -15.25
C ILE A 363 2.97 -9.88 -14.66
N VAL A 364 2.05 -10.71 -14.12
CA VAL A 364 2.39 -12.04 -13.60
C VAL A 364 2.92 -12.94 -14.73
N ARG A 365 2.25 -12.94 -15.90
CA ARG A 365 2.69 -13.73 -17.07
C ARG A 365 4.11 -13.39 -17.50
N THR A 366 4.50 -12.11 -17.46
CA THR A 366 5.86 -11.67 -17.84
C THR A 366 6.89 -11.94 -16.75
N THR A 367 6.49 -11.84 -15.48
CA THR A 367 7.42 -11.97 -14.33
C THR A 367 7.67 -13.41 -13.93
N LEU A 368 6.60 -14.22 -13.79
CA LEU A 368 6.71 -15.61 -13.31
C LEU A 368 6.88 -16.64 -14.43
N LYS A 369 6.60 -16.27 -15.69
CA LYS A 369 6.79 -17.13 -16.88
C LYS A 369 6.23 -18.55 -16.66
N ASP A 370 7.09 -19.56 -16.71
CA ASP A 370 6.73 -20.99 -16.64
C ASP A 370 6.34 -21.47 -15.23
N LYS A 371 6.47 -20.62 -14.20
CA LYS A 371 6.12 -21.01 -12.82
C LYS A 371 4.61 -21.13 -12.59
N ILE A 372 3.80 -20.48 -13.44
CA ILE A 372 2.34 -20.44 -13.34
C ILE A 372 1.71 -20.29 -14.72
N LEU A 373 0.66 -21.02 -15.00
CA LEU A 373 -0.18 -20.81 -16.18
C LEU A 373 -1.28 -19.78 -15.88
N ILE A 374 -1.20 -18.63 -16.51
CA ILE A 374 -2.23 -17.59 -16.36
C ILE A 374 -3.38 -17.83 -17.33
N VAL A 375 -4.56 -18.07 -16.77
CA VAL A 375 -5.82 -18.28 -17.50
C VAL A 375 -6.59 -16.95 -17.68
N ASN A 376 -7.65 -16.97 -18.51
CA ASN A 376 -8.34 -15.73 -18.91
C ASN A 376 -9.62 -15.46 -18.10
N SER A 377 -10.06 -16.39 -17.27
CA SER A 377 -11.25 -16.21 -16.43
C SER A 377 -11.19 -17.04 -15.14
N VAL A 378 -11.99 -16.63 -14.16
CA VAL A 378 -12.26 -17.37 -12.93
C VAL A 378 -12.74 -18.77 -13.22
N LYS A 379 -13.68 -18.90 -14.15
CA LYS A 379 -14.27 -20.19 -14.53
C LYS A 379 -13.25 -21.17 -15.13
N GLU A 380 -12.34 -20.66 -15.96
CA GLU A 380 -11.25 -21.46 -16.51
C GLU A 380 -10.28 -21.93 -15.41
N CYS A 381 -9.99 -21.07 -14.43
CA CYS A 381 -9.19 -21.43 -13.27
C CYS A 381 -9.84 -22.53 -12.44
N ILE A 382 -11.12 -22.38 -12.09
CA ILE A 382 -11.87 -23.36 -11.29
C ILE A 382 -11.97 -24.72 -12.01
N SER A 383 -12.33 -24.73 -13.30
CA SER A 383 -12.57 -25.98 -14.06
C SER A 383 -11.31 -26.82 -14.21
N ASN A 384 -10.12 -26.23 -14.24
CA ASN A 384 -8.84 -26.92 -14.44
C ASN A 384 -8.06 -27.18 -13.15
N ALA A 385 -8.58 -26.80 -11.96
CA ALA A 385 -7.91 -26.98 -10.68
C ALA A 385 -8.52 -28.13 -9.86
N ASP A 386 -7.74 -28.81 -9.04
CA ASP A 386 -8.18 -29.76 -8.00
C ASP A 386 -8.37 -29.05 -6.65
N VAL A 387 -7.66 -27.98 -6.44
CA VAL A 387 -7.85 -27.04 -5.33
C VAL A 387 -7.87 -25.62 -5.85
N VAL A 388 -8.79 -24.79 -5.34
CA VAL A 388 -8.85 -23.35 -5.64
C VAL A 388 -8.55 -22.58 -4.35
N ILE A 389 -7.62 -21.64 -4.44
CA ILE A 389 -7.24 -20.75 -3.34
C ILE A 389 -7.78 -19.36 -3.65
N ILE A 390 -8.65 -18.83 -2.76
CA ILE A 390 -9.06 -17.43 -2.82
C ILE A 390 -8.01 -16.62 -2.06
N ALA A 391 -7.05 -16.07 -2.79
CA ALA A 391 -5.86 -15.46 -2.21
C ALA A 391 -5.98 -13.94 -2.02
N THR A 392 -6.87 -13.26 -2.76
CA THR A 392 -7.25 -11.86 -2.52
C THR A 392 -8.78 -11.74 -2.40
N PRO A 393 -9.30 -10.83 -1.57
CA PRO A 393 -10.75 -10.61 -1.45
C PRO A 393 -11.25 -9.66 -2.56
N ASP A 394 -11.01 -10.00 -3.83
CA ASP A 394 -11.45 -9.19 -4.96
C ASP A 394 -12.97 -9.25 -5.10
N PRO A 395 -13.67 -8.09 -5.26
CA PRO A 395 -15.12 -8.07 -5.41
C PRO A 395 -15.64 -8.93 -6.58
N GLY A 396 -14.89 -9.06 -7.67
CA GLY A 396 -15.26 -9.89 -8.81
C GLY A 396 -15.33 -11.38 -8.48
N PHE A 397 -14.70 -11.84 -7.40
CA PHE A 397 -14.84 -13.23 -6.96
C PHE A 397 -16.13 -13.51 -6.19
N LEU A 398 -16.84 -12.47 -5.76
CA LEU A 398 -18.17 -12.64 -5.17
C LEU A 398 -19.22 -13.16 -6.17
N ASP A 399 -18.96 -13.03 -7.47
CA ASP A 399 -19.84 -13.54 -8.54
C ASP A 399 -19.67 -15.04 -8.79
N ILE A 400 -18.72 -15.70 -8.12
CA ILE A 400 -18.54 -17.16 -8.21
C ILE A 400 -19.79 -17.85 -7.64
N GLU A 401 -20.32 -18.79 -8.43
CA GLU A 401 -21.49 -19.59 -8.07
C GLU A 401 -21.16 -21.07 -7.99
N THR A 402 -22.00 -21.85 -7.33
CA THR A 402 -21.82 -23.31 -7.19
C THR A 402 -21.76 -24.03 -8.54
N SER A 403 -22.46 -23.51 -9.54
CA SER A 403 -22.45 -24.04 -10.91
C SER A 403 -21.09 -23.94 -11.61
N ASP A 404 -20.19 -23.06 -11.18
CA ASP A 404 -18.87 -22.92 -11.77
C ASP A 404 -17.94 -24.09 -11.44
N PHE A 405 -18.28 -24.89 -10.41
CA PHE A 405 -17.52 -26.04 -9.96
C PHE A 405 -17.88 -27.37 -10.68
N LEU A 406 -18.77 -27.34 -11.67
CA LEU A 406 -19.06 -28.44 -12.63
C LEU A 406 -19.29 -29.81 -11.98
N ASN A 407 -19.89 -29.89 -10.79
CA ASN A 407 -20.18 -31.12 -10.03
C ASN A 407 -18.97 -32.05 -9.80
N LYS A 408 -17.73 -31.54 -9.91
CA LYS A 408 -16.53 -32.29 -9.55
C LYS A 408 -16.21 -32.11 -8.06
N GLU A 409 -15.62 -33.12 -7.45
CA GLU A 409 -15.05 -32.96 -6.11
C GLU A 409 -13.87 -32.02 -6.17
N ILE A 410 -13.93 -30.91 -5.39
CA ILE A 410 -12.90 -29.89 -5.38
C ILE A 410 -12.69 -29.33 -3.97
N ILE A 411 -11.46 -28.93 -3.67
CA ILE A 411 -11.14 -28.22 -2.43
C ILE A 411 -11.16 -26.72 -2.73
N VAL A 412 -11.82 -25.92 -1.91
CA VAL A 412 -11.76 -24.46 -1.95
C VAL A 412 -11.17 -23.97 -0.63
N TYR A 413 -9.94 -23.44 -0.69
CA TYR A 413 -9.29 -22.81 0.46
C TYR A 413 -9.50 -21.30 0.39
N ASP A 414 -10.40 -20.80 1.22
CA ASP A 414 -10.75 -19.38 1.19
C ASP A 414 -10.03 -18.62 2.33
N CYS A 415 -8.97 -17.92 1.96
CA CYS A 415 -8.17 -17.15 2.90
C CYS A 415 -8.95 -15.99 3.54
N TRP A 416 -9.99 -15.50 2.88
CA TRP A 416 -10.75 -14.32 3.25
C TRP A 416 -12.22 -14.60 3.61
N ARG A 417 -12.68 -15.84 3.43
CA ARG A 417 -14.03 -16.35 3.73
C ARG A 417 -15.14 -15.65 2.93
N ILE A 418 -14.78 -15.03 1.80
CA ILE A 418 -15.74 -14.26 0.98
C ILE A 418 -16.81 -15.13 0.33
N LEU A 419 -16.52 -16.42 0.09
CA LEU A 419 -17.46 -17.37 -0.52
C LEU A 419 -18.18 -18.25 0.52
N ARG A 420 -17.99 -18.02 1.83
CA ARG A 420 -18.54 -18.89 2.87
C ARG A 420 -20.03 -19.16 2.72
N LYS A 421 -20.83 -18.12 2.59
CA LYS A 421 -22.31 -18.24 2.49
C LYS A 421 -22.76 -19.06 1.29
N LYS A 422 -21.96 -19.11 0.22
CA LYS A 422 -22.29 -19.82 -1.02
C LYS A 422 -21.79 -21.26 -1.03
N LEU A 423 -20.65 -21.56 -0.42
CA LEU A 423 -19.94 -22.82 -0.62
C LEU A 423 -19.86 -23.74 0.60
N GLU A 424 -20.13 -23.24 1.82
CA GLU A 424 -19.90 -24.00 3.08
C GLU A 424 -20.67 -25.34 3.15
N ASN A 425 -21.85 -25.47 2.51
CA ASN A 425 -22.70 -26.65 2.59
C ASN A 425 -22.92 -27.32 1.22
N VAL A 426 -22.03 -27.11 0.25
CA VAL A 426 -22.16 -27.73 -1.08
C VAL A 426 -21.49 -29.11 -1.08
N PRO A 427 -22.22 -30.21 -1.36
CA PRO A 427 -21.74 -31.58 -1.11
C PRO A 427 -20.46 -31.96 -1.83
N ASN A 428 -20.23 -31.45 -3.04
CA ASN A 428 -19.04 -31.75 -3.87
C ASN A 428 -17.89 -30.74 -3.65
N ILE A 429 -18.04 -29.76 -2.75
CA ILE A 429 -17.02 -28.75 -2.45
C ILE A 429 -16.54 -28.94 -1.01
N LYS A 430 -15.27 -29.30 -0.86
CA LYS A 430 -14.64 -29.25 0.45
C LYS A 430 -14.19 -27.82 0.70
N TYR A 431 -15.11 -27.01 1.26
CA TYR A 431 -14.84 -25.61 1.60
C TYR A 431 -14.05 -25.50 2.91
N ILE A 432 -12.94 -24.76 2.89
CA ILE A 432 -12.02 -24.55 4.02
C ILE A 432 -11.81 -23.07 4.23
N PRO A 433 -12.56 -22.45 5.14
CA PRO A 433 -12.37 -21.04 5.51
C PRO A 433 -11.19 -20.90 6.46
N PHE A 434 -10.19 -20.08 6.11
CA PHE A 434 -9.09 -19.78 7.02
C PHE A 434 -9.60 -18.98 8.23
N GLY A 435 -9.26 -19.41 9.42
CA GLY A 435 -9.68 -18.75 10.67
C GLY A 435 -10.99 -19.26 11.26
N ILE A 436 -11.57 -20.32 10.71
CA ILE A 436 -12.79 -20.94 11.25
C ILE A 436 -12.54 -22.43 11.50
N GLU A 437 -12.91 -22.91 12.67
CA GLU A 437 -12.85 -24.33 13.01
C GLU A 437 -14.21 -24.97 12.73
N PRO A 438 -14.29 -26.02 11.89
CA PRO A 438 -15.56 -26.57 11.39
C PRO A 438 -16.33 -27.45 12.38
N GLY A 439 -15.99 -27.45 13.67
CA GLY A 439 -16.67 -28.27 14.68
C GLY A 439 -16.10 -29.69 14.79
N SER A 440 -14.83 -29.89 14.49
CA SER A 440 -14.21 -31.23 14.50
C SER A 440 -14.12 -31.86 15.87
N ASP A 441 -14.32 -33.20 15.95
CA ASP A 441 -14.14 -33.94 17.20
C ASP A 441 -12.69 -33.84 17.74
N TYR A 442 -11.72 -33.68 16.87
CA TYR A 442 -10.32 -33.46 17.25
C TYR A 442 -10.16 -32.17 18.08
N ALA A 443 -10.64 -31.05 17.57
CA ALA A 443 -10.58 -29.77 18.27
C ALA A 443 -11.39 -29.79 19.57
N ARG A 444 -12.59 -30.40 19.52
CA ARG A 444 -13.43 -30.58 20.70
C ARG A 444 -12.73 -31.38 21.81
N ASN A 445 -12.15 -32.52 21.48
CA ASN A 445 -11.45 -33.37 22.44
C ASN A 445 -10.20 -32.72 23.02
N ARG A 446 -9.46 -31.92 22.19
CA ARG A 446 -8.31 -31.15 22.64
C ARG A 446 -8.70 -30.16 23.74
N LEU A 447 -9.78 -29.40 23.56
CA LEU A 447 -10.27 -28.48 24.61
C LEU A 447 -10.79 -29.22 25.84
N ARG A 448 -11.58 -30.32 25.65
CA ARG A 448 -12.07 -31.14 26.76
C ARG A 448 -10.90 -31.67 27.62
N ASN A 449 -9.84 -32.16 27.00
CA ASN A 449 -8.66 -32.68 27.68
C ASN A 449 -7.89 -31.60 28.45
N LEU A 450 -7.92 -30.35 27.98
CA LEU A 450 -7.32 -29.23 28.71
C LEU A 450 -7.99 -29.01 30.09
N TRP A 451 -9.33 -29.10 30.15
CA TRP A 451 -10.09 -28.81 31.34
C TRP A 451 -10.32 -30.04 32.25
N ASN A 452 -10.05 -31.23 31.73
CA ASN A 452 -10.11 -32.49 32.48
C ASN A 452 -8.76 -32.92 33.07
N ARG A 453 -7.74 -32.06 33.01
CA ARG A 453 -6.44 -32.27 33.67
C ARG A 453 -6.69 -32.11 35.20
N LYS A 454 -6.67 -33.26 35.92
CA LYS A 454 -6.61 -33.29 37.38
C LYS A 454 -5.24 -33.01 37.87
#